data_7286f9ac6c0a7396886766227a63c0af
#
_entry.id   7286f9ac6c0a7396886766227a63c0af
#
_cell.length_a   1.000
_cell.length_b   1.000
_cell.length_c   1.000
_cell.angle_alpha   90.00
_cell.angle_beta   90.00
_cell.angle_gamma   90.00
#
_symmetry.space_group_name_H-M   'P 1'
#
loop_
_entity.id
_entity.type
_entity.pdbx_description
1 polymer ?
#
loop_
_entity_poly.entity_id
_entity_poly.type
_entity_poly.pdbx_seq_one_letter_code
_entity_poly.pdbx_strand_id
1 'polypeptide(L)'
;MNLREIKNKLRKVKAVYLAINFGGLCAQVAARTVFRGIAFFIPVKKNRILFRAYEGRGYTCSPKYISEYMKNDDTYEIVWSFNNPEPYDELRRQGIITVKQGSLQYFYYYLSSKVIVFNDLLEAFLPTTGNQVYIN
;
A
#
# COMPACT_ATOMS: atom_id res chain seq x y z
N MET A 1 32.77 27.10 22.17
CA MET A 1 32.25 26.95 20.80
C MET A 1 31.61 28.25 20.39
N ASN A 2 32.10 28.89 19.31
CA ASN A 2 31.69 30.23 18.90
C ASN A 2 30.32 30.16 18.17
N LEU A 3 29.49 31.19 18.36
CA LEU A 3 28.15 31.28 17.75
C LEU A 3 28.17 31.08 16.21
N ARG A 4 29.26 31.44 15.57
CA ARG A 4 29.51 31.28 14.14
C ARG A 4 29.72 29.82 13.74
N GLU A 5 30.37 29.01 14.58
CA GLU A 5 30.54 27.57 14.36
C GLU A 5 29.24 26.80 14.54
N ILE A 6 28.43 27.19 15.52
CA ILE A 6 27.10 26.59 15.74
C ILE A 6 26.20 26.85 14.53
N LYS A 7 26.15 28.08 14.02
CA LYS A 7 25.38 28.42 12.82
C LYS A 7 25.85 27.66 11.58
N ASN A 8 27.15 27.45 11.42
CA ASN A 8 27.70 26.72 10.28
C ASN A 8 27.39 25.21 10.39
N LYS A 9 27.45 24.62 11.58
CA LYS A 9 27.04 23.21 11.81
C LYS A 9 25.55 23.02 11.53
N LEU A 10 24.69 23.90 12.04
CA LEU A 10 23.25 23.86 11.79
C LEU A 10 22.91 23.98 10.30
N ARG A 11 23.63 24.83 9.56
CA ARG A 11 23.43 24.99 8.11
C ARG A 11 23.82 23.75 7.33
N LYS A 12 24.92 23.07 7.72
CA LYS A 12 25.32 21.79 7.12
C LYS A 12 24.31 20.67 7.38
N VAL A 13 23.84 20.55 8.62
CA VAL A 13 22.81 19.55 8.99
C VAL A 13 21.53 19.79 8.19
N LYS A 14 21.11 21.05 8.05
CA LYS A 14 19.93 21.42 7.27
C LYS A 14 20.08 21.09 5.78
N ALA A 15 21.25 21.32 5.21
CA ALA A 15 21.55 20.98 3.81
C ALA A 15 21.55 19.47 3.57
N VAL A 16 22.13 18.68 4.49
CA VAL A 16 22.12 17.22 4.42
C VAL A 16 20.69 16.68 4.56
N TYR A 17 19.91 17.19 5.50
CA TYR A 17 18.52 16.83 5.68
C TYR A 17 17.67 17.10 4.41
N LEU A 18 17.86 18.29 3.80
CA LEU A 18 17.18 18.64 2.54
C LEU A 18 17.60 17.72 1.39
N ALA A 19 18.89 17.38 1.29
CA ALA A 19 19.39 16.49 0.24
C ALA A 19 18.82 15.06 0.38
N ILE A 20 18.73 14.53 1.60
CA ILE A 20 18.15 13.20 1.87
C ILE A 20 16.65 13.20 1.52
N ASN A 21 15.90 14.22 1.94
CA ASN A 21 14.48 14.31 1.63
C ASN A 21 14.21 14.50 0.13
N PHE A 22 15.03 15.30 -0.56
CA PHE A 22 14.92 15.47 -2.00
C PHE A 22 15.25 14.19 -2.77
N GLY A 23 16.30 13.46 -2.37
CA GLY A 23 16.65 12.17 -2.93
C GLY A 23 15.54 11.13 -2.73
N GLY A 24 14.94 11.09 -1.52
CA GLY A 24 13.81 10.23 -1.22
C GLY A 24 12.57 10.56 -2.07
N LEU A 25 12.28 11.85 -2.24
CA LEU A 25 11.17 12.31 -3.09
C LEU A 25 11.38 11.92 -4.56
N CYS A 26 12.58 12.12 -5.10
CA CYS A 26 12.91 11.73 -6.47
C CYS A 26 12.75 10.21 -6.66
N ALA A 27 13.20 9.40 -5.71
CA ALA A 27 13.05 7.95 -5.76
C ALA A 27 11.57 7.53 -5.73
N GLN A 28 10.74 8.16 -4.88
CA GLN A 28 9.30 7.91 -4.83
C GLN A 28 8.60 8.27 -6.14
N VAL A 29 8.93 9.43 -6.73
CA VAL A 29 8.36 9.87 -8.02
C VAL A 29 8.76 8.91 -9.13
N ALA A 30 10.02 8.48 -9.19
CA ALA A 30 10.50 7.51 -10.18
C ALA A 30 9.78 6.17 -10.02
N ALA A 31 9.69 5.63 -8.80
CA ALA A 31 8.97 4.40 -8.53
C ALA A 31 7.49 4.49 -8.92
N ARG A 32 6.83 5.60 -8.56
CA ARG A 32 5.42 5.85 -8.91
C ARG A 32 5.21 5.88 -10.43
N THR A 33 6.14 6.47 -11.17
CA THR A 33 6.08 6.54 -12.64
C THR A 33 6.22 5.15 -13.26
N VAL A 34 7.16 4.33 -12.74
CA VAL A 34 7.34 2.94 -13.18
C VAL A 34 6.09 2.11 -12.89
N PHE A 35 5.53 2.18 -11.67
CA PHE A 35 4.29 1.47 -11.32
C PHE A 35 3.10 1.93 -12.16
N ARG A 36 3.04 3.21 -12.53
CA ARG A 36 2.01 3.73 -13.42
C ARG A 36 2.11 3.16 -14.83
N GLY A 37 3.33 3.00 -15.36
CA GLY A 37 3.59 2.32 -16.62
C GLY A 37 3.17 0.85 -16.57
N ILE A 38 3.50 0.13 -15.51
CA ILE A 38 3.10 -1.26 -15.30
C ILE A 38 1.57 -1.38 -15.17
N ALA A 39 0.92 -0.46 -14.44
CA ALA A 39 -0.52 -0.43 -14.26
C ALA A 39 -1.30 -0.34 -15.57
N PHE A 40 -0.72 0.27 -16.61
CA PHE A 40 -1.33 0.35 -17.93
C PHE A 40 -1.51 -1.02 -18.58
N PHE A 41 -0.62 -1.98 -18.29
CA PHE A 41 -0.68 -3.34 -18.83
C PHE A 41 -1.45 -4.32 -17.94
N ILE A 42 -1.80 -3.95 -16.71
CA ILE A 42 -2.54 -4.82 -15.79
C ILE A 42 -4.03 -4.44 -15.84
N PRO A 43 -4.90 -5.34 -16.32
CA PRO A 43 -6.34 -5.06 -16.35
C PRO A 43 -6.92 -5.06 -14.94
N VAL A 44 -7.73 -4.05 -14.64
CA VAL A 44 -8.47 -3.97 -13.37
C VAL A 44 -9.65 -4.92 -13.41
N LYS A 45 -9.70 -5.88 -12.49
CA LYS A 45 -10.85 -6.79 -12.32
C LYS A 45 -11.94 -6.10 -11.51
N LYS A 46 -13.14 -6.01 -12.09
CA LYS A 46 -14.30 -5.28 -11.52
C LYS A 46 -14.80 -5.84 -10.18
N ASN A 47 -14.62 -7.13 -9.97
CA ASN A 47 -15.08 -7.85 -8.78
C ASN A 47 -13.98 -8.11 -7.74
N ARG A 48 -12.77 -7.59 -7.92
CA ARG A 48 -11.66 -7.78 -7.00
C ARG A 48 -11.58 -6.63 -6.01
N ILE A 49 -11.50 -6.99 -4.72
CA ILE A 49 -11.38 -6.05 -3.61
C ILE A 49 -10.14 -6.40 -2.81
N LEU A 50 -9.23 -5.44 -2.65
CA LEU A 50 -8.05 -5.57 -1.79
C LEU A 50 -8.33 -4.90 -0.45
N PHE A 51 -8.15 -5.63 0.63
CA PHE A 51 -8.27 -5.16 1.99
C PHE A 51 -6.92 -5.05 2.67
N ARG A 52 -6.77 -4.01 3.49
CA ARG A 52 -5.61 -3.80 4.35
C ARG A 52 -6.02 -3.07 5.63
N ALA A 53 -5.47 -3.49 6.76
CA ALA A 53 -5.66 -2.80 8.02
C ALA A 53 -4.31 -2.57 8.71
N TYR A 54 -4.10 -1.36 9.25
CA TYR A 54 -2.91 -0.96 10.00
C TYR A 54 -1.61 -1.38 9.31
N GLU A 55 -1.44 -0.98 8.06
CA GLU A 55 -0.24 -1.30 7.26
C GLU A 55 0.04 -2.83 7.19
N GLY A 56 -1.01 -3.64 7.13
CA GLY A 56 -0.88 -5.10 7.06
C GLY A 56 -0.59 -5.82 8.38
N ARG A 57 -0.78 -5.15 9.52
CA ARG A 57 -0.48 -5.71 10.84
C ARG A 57 -1.56 -6.65 11.38
N GLY A 58 -2.79 -6.64 10.82
CA GLY A 58 -3.82 -7.51 11.36
C GLY A 58 -5.11 -7.58 10.55
N TYR A 59 -5.94 -8.58 10.89
CA TYR A 59 -7.29 -8.75 10.41
C TYR A 59 -8.27 -8.09 11.38
N THR A 60 -8.51 -6.79 11.21
CA THR A 60 -9.20 -5.97 12.22
C THR A 60 -9.90 -4.74 11.63
N CYS A 61 -10.62 -4.03 12.48
CA CYS A 61 -11.30 -2.76 12.18
C CYS A 61 -12.29 -2.79 11.01
N SER A 62 -12.63 -1.63 10.48
CA SER A 62 -13.62 -1.48 9.40
C SER A 62 -13.36 -2.39 8.20
N PRO A 63 -12.11 -2.54 7.70
CA PRO A 63 -11.84 -3.45 6.59
C PRO A 63 -12.25 -4.89 6.88
N LYS A 64 -12.04 -5.39 8.11
CA LYS A 64 -12.47 -6.72 8.52
C LYS A 64 -13.98 -6.89 8.41
N TYR A 65 -14.76 -5.99 8.99
CA TYR A 65 -16.21 -6.12 9.02
C TYR A 65 -16.83 -6.02 7.61
N ILE A 66 -16.26 -5.17 6.75
CA ILE A 66 -16.67 -5.09 5.35
C ILE A 66 -16.37 -6.42 4.64
N SER A 67 -15.15 -6.97 4.82
CA SER A 67 -14.74 -8.24 4.25
C SER A 67 -15.62 -9.40 4.74
N GLU A 68 -15.94 -9.45 6.05
CA GLU A 68 -16.81 -10.46 6.65
C GLU A 68 -18.23 -10.42 6.08
N TYR A 69 -18.75 -9.23 5.80
CA TYR A 69 -20.05 -9.05 5.17
C TYR A 69 -20.05 -9.55 3.71
N MET A 70 -18.96 -9.32 2.99
CA MET A 70 -18.85 -9.62 1.56
C MET A 70 -18.39 -11.05 1.24
N LYS A 71 -17.75 -11.75 2.19
CA LYS A 71 -17.16 -13.09 1.96
C LYS A 71 -18.15 -14.18 1.55
N ASN A 72 -19.43 -14.00 1.84
CA ASN A 72 -20.49 -14.95 1.48
C ASN A 72 -21.07 -14.72 0.07
N ASP A 73 -20.60 -13.68 -0.62
CA ASP A 73 -20.98 -13.38 -2.00
C ASP A 73 -19.85 -13.80 -2.94
N ASP A 74 -20.01 -14.95 -3.57
CA ASP A 74 -19.03 -15.54 -4.51
C ASP A 74 -18.76 -14.68 -5.74
N THR A 75 -19.51 -13.58 -5.92
CA THR A 75 -19.26 -12.61 -6.99
C THR A 75 -17.94 -11.86 -6.77
N TYR A 76 -17.52 -11.68 -5.50
CA TYR A 76 -16.35 -10.89 -5.18
C TYR A 76 -15.12 -11.77 -4.90
N GLU A 77 -14.00 -11.37 -5.48
CA GLU A 77 -12.67 -11.92 -5.19
C GLU A 77 -12.02 -11.08 -4.09
N ILE A 78 -12.00 -11.60 -2.87
CA ILE A 78 -11.49 -10.91 -1.69
C ILE A 78 -10.02 -11.23 -1.50
N VAL A 79 -9.22 -10.19 -1.41
CA VAL A 79 -7.76 -10.25 -1.18
C VAL A 79 -7.42 -9.48 0.08
N TRP A 80 -6.62 -10.07 0.97
CA TRP A 80 -6.09 -9.40 2.15
C TRP A 80 -4.57 -9.32 2.11
N SER A 81 -4.02 -8.15 2.38
CA SER A 81 -2.59 -7.97 2.50
C SER A 81 -2.15 -7.91 3.96
N PHE A 82 -1.11 -8.70 4.31
CA PHE A 82 -0.52 -8.79 5.64
C PHE A 82 1.01 -8.66 5.57
N ASN A 83 1.61 -8.12 6.62
CA ASN A 83 3.07 -8.15 6.77
C ASN A 83 3.58 -9.60 6.92
N ASN A 84 2.86 -10.40 7.68
CA ASN A 84 3.03 -11.85 7.76
C ASN A 84 1.67 -12.54 7.51
N PRO A 85 1.45 -13.21 6.37
CA PRO A 85 0.19 -13.89 6.07
C PRO A 85 0.06 -15.28 6.71
N GLU A 86 1.13 -15.88 7.28
CA GLU A 86 1.10 -17.24 7.84
C GLU A 86 0.03 -17.46 8.92
N PRO A 87 -0.17 -16.53 9.90
CA PRO A 87 -1.20 -16.74 10.93
C PRO A 87 -2.63 -16.74 10.43
N TYR A 88 -2.85 -16.41 9.15
CA TYR A 88 -4.19 -16.24 8.56
C TYR A 88 -4.58 -17.34 7.59
N ASP A 89 -4.09 -18.57 7.80
CA ASP A 89 -4.45 -19.73 6.98
C ASP A 89 -5.95 -20.05 7.00
N GLU A 90 -6.63 -19.73 8.09
CA GLU A 90 -8.08 -19.89 8.17
C GLU A 90 -8.83 -19.04 7.15
N LEU A 91 -8.36 -17.82 6.86
CA LEU A 91 -8.94 -16.98 5.82
C LEU A 91 -8.79 -17.62 4.43
N ARG A 92 -7.66 -18.29 4.17
CA ARG A 92 -7.43 -19.01 2.91
C ARG A 92 -8.41 -20.18 2.74
N ARG A 93 -8.70 -20.92 3.83
CA ARG A 93 -9.69 -22.01 3.81
C ARG A 93 -11.09 -21.49 3.52
N GLN A 94 -11.38 -20.23 3.88
CA GLN A 94 -12.64 -19.55 3.58
C GLN A 94 -12.67 -18.93 2.17
N GLY A 95 -11.67 -19.21 1.31
CA GLY A 95 -11.62 -18.70 -0.06
C GLY A 95 -11.04 -17.28 -0.20
N ILE A 96 -10.55 -16.66 0.90
CA ILE A 96 -9.93 -15.35 0.88
C ILE A 96 -8.46 -15.51 0.48
N ILE A 97 -8.03 -14.71 -0.51
CA ILE A 97 -6.64 -14.67 -0.95
C ILE A 97 -5.84 -13.83 0.06
N THR A 98 -4.76 -14.38 0.60
CA THR A 98 -3.86 -13.64 1.48
C THR A 98 -2.51 -13.42 0.81
N VAL A 99 -1.99 -12.20 0.85
CA VAL A 99 -0.71 -11.84 0.24
C VAL A 99 0.19 -11.13 1.24
N LYS A 100 1.50 -11.30 1.06
CA LYS A 100 2.49 -10.57 1.85
C LYS A 100 2.63 -9.15 1.28
N GLN A 101 2.47 -8.15 2.14
CA GLN A 101 2.68 -6.75 1.79
C GLN A 101 4.10 -6.53 1.25
N GLY A 102 4.22 -5.72 0.20
CA GLY A 102 5.48 -5.45 -0.48
C GLY A 102 6.00 -6.58 -1.39
N SER A 103 5.28 -7.72 -1.50
CA SER A 103 5.62 -8.77 -2.46
C SER A 103 5.15 -8.42 -3.89
N LEU A 104 5.67 -9.12 -4.90
CA LEU A 104 5.19 -8.97 -6.28
C LEU A 104 3.69 -9.30 -6.41
N GLN A 105 3.21 -10.28 -5.64
CA GLN A 105 1.79 -10.62 -5.58
C GLN A 105 0.96 -9.46 -5.04
N TYR A 106 1.42 -8.80 -3.97
CA TYR A 106 0.75 -7.63 -3.41
C TYR A 106 0.61 -6.52 -4.46
N PHE A 107 1.69 -6.19 -5.19
CA PHE A 107 1.64 -5.17 -6.23
C PHE A 107 0.70 -5.54 -7.38
N TYR A 108 0.70 -6.80 -7.80
CA TYR A 108 -0.24 -7.28 -8.79
C TYR A 108 -1.70 -7.10 -8.33
N TYR A 109 -2.02 -7.53 -7.11
CA TYR A 109 -3.37 -7.40 -6.56
C TYR A 109 -3.75 -5.95 -6.32
N TYR A 110 -2.81 -5.11 -5.86
CA TYR A 110 -3.04 -3.68 -5.71
C TYR A 110 -3.42 -3.02 -7.05
N LEU A 111 -2.64 -3.29 -8.11
CA LEU A 111 -2.87 -2.68 -9.42
C LEU A 111 -4.11 -3.25 -10.14
N SER A 112 -4.49 -4.49 -9.87
CA SER A 112 -5.59 -5.18 -10.54
C SER A 112 -6.92 -5.16 -9.79
N SER A 113 -6.97 -4.68 -8.55
CA SER A 113 -8.21 -4.57 -7.77
C SER A 113 -9.03 -3.36 -8.17
N LYS A 114 -10.35 -3.52 -8.27
CA LYS A 114 -11.28 -2.41 -8.52
C LYS A 114 -11.48 -1.54 -7.28
N VAL A 115 -11.53 -2.16 -6.11
CA VAL A 115 -11.74 -1.49 -4.84
C VAL A 115 -10.57 -1.80 -3.91
N ILE A 116 -10.07 -0.79 -3.23
CA ILE A 116 -9.05 -0.91 -2.19
C ILE A 116 -9.61 -0.32 -0.91
N VAL A 117 -9.76 -1.16 0.12
CA VAL A 117 -10.29 -0.79 1.43
C VAL A 117 -9.15 -0.81 2.45
N PHE A 118 -8.91 0.31 3.11
CA PHE A 118 -7.83 0.44 4.08
C PHE A 118 -8.20 1.43 5.19
N ASN A 119 -7.50 1.40 6.31
CA ASN A 119 -7.66 2.35 7.42
C ASN A 119 -6.34 2.99 7.84
N ASP A 120 -5.42 3.15 6.91
CA ASP A 120 -4.08 3.70 7.10
C ASP A 120 -3.66 4.56 5.90
N LEU A 121 -2.40 4.94 5.82
CA LEU A 121 -1.86 5.65 4.67
C LEU A 121 -1.35 4.66 3.62
N LEU A 122 -1.73 4.87 2.36
CA LEU A 122 -1.14 4.13 1.24
C LEU A 122 0.31 4.56 1.02
N GLU A 123 1.11 3.64 0.53
CA GLU A 123 2.51 3.90 0.20
C GLU A 123 2.61 5.01 -0.88
N ALA A 124 3.41 6.03 -0.60
CA ALA A 124 3.55 7.21 -1.46
C ALA A 124 4.04 6.89 -2.89
N PHE A 125 4.75 5.75 -3.05
CA PHE A 125 5.25 5.30 -4.35
C PHE A 125 4.21 4.52 -5.17
N LEU A 126 3.08 4.10 -4.58
CA LEU A 126 2.02 3.43 -5.32
C LEU A 126 1.14 4.45 -6.05
N PRO A 127 0.85 4.22 -7.34
CA PRO A 127 -0.04 5.10 -8.08
C PRO A 127 -1.50 4.87 -7.66
N THR A 128 -2.23 5.96 -7.51
CA THR A 128 -3.69 5.91 -7.55
C THR A 128 -4.13 6.02 -9.01
N THR A 129 -5.02 5.14 -9.44
CA THR A 129 -5.53 5.14 -10.83
C THR A 129 -7.01 5.53 -10.85
N GLY A 130 -7.42 6.25 -11.90
CA GLY A 130 -8.82 6.67 -12.06
C GLY A 130 -9.82 5.52 -12.26
N ASN A 131 -9.31 4.31 -12.51
CA ASN A 131 -10.13 3.10 -12.69
C ASN A 131 -10.40 2.35 -11.38
N GLN A 132 -9.83 2.78 -10.27
CA GLN A 132 -9.95 2.16 -8.96
C GLN A 132 -10.72 3.05 -7.99
N VAL A 133 -11.36 2.43 -6.98
CA VAL A 133 -12.06 3.11 -5.88
C VAL A 133 -11.26 2.85 -4.60
N TYR A 134 -11.00 3.92 -3.86
CA TYR A 134 -10.25 3.88 -2.60
C TYR A 134 -11.19 4.24 -1.45
N ILE A 135 -11.30 3.34 -0.46
CA ILE A 135 -12.16 3.49 0.72
C ILE A 135 -11.26 3.49 1.96
N ASN A 136 -11.30 4.59 2.70
CA ASN A 136 -10.55 4.76 3.94
C ASN A 136 -11.51 5.02 5.10
#